data_dadf909b094e7ca03ed202cd3a445cc0
#
_entry.id   dadf909b094e7ca03ed202cd3a445cc0
#
_cell.length_a   1.000
_cell.length_b   1.000
_cell.length_c   1.000
_cell.angle_alpha   90.00
_cell.angle_beta   90.00
_cell.angle_gamma   90.00
#
_symmetry.space_group_name_H-M   'P 1'
#
loop_
_entity.id
_entity.type
_entity.pdbx_description
1 polymer ?
#
loop_
_entity_poly.entity_id
_entity_poly.type
_entity_poly.pdbx_seq_one_letter_code
_entity_poly.pdbx_strand_id
1 'polypeptide(L)'
;MDGTTCIDAVKQADIIIAATNSPRTLITAEHLKPGAIVIDAAQPKNVSEQVPHKRPDVLVIESAIVSTPRVECNFDLGLGTGETLGCLSELMILTAIGWQGDYSLGKADPNQAAEMIKIGRELGFRLANFRNSEGYITEKDLTRVARARRAESVCV
;
A
#
# COMPACT_ATOMS: atom_id res chain seq x y z
N MET A 1 13.85 14.54 -12.84
CA MET A 1 12.98 14.78 -11.66
C MET A 1 13.89 15.23 -10.55
N ASP A 2 13.67 16.43 -10.06
CA ASP A 2 14.45 16.95 -8.94
C ASP A 2 13.86 16.39 -7.66
N GLY A 3 14.69 15.68 -6.87
CA GLY A 3 14.31 15.20 -5.55
C GLY A 3 14.23 16.37 -4.56
N THR A 4 13.28 16.34 -3.65
CA THR A 4 13.22 17.26 -2.52
C THR A 4 13.28 16.47 -1.22
N THR A 5 13.96 17.03 -0.21
CA THR A 5 14.00 16.47 1.14
C THR A 5 12.93 17.08 2.06
N CYS A 6 12.10 17.98 1.52
CA CYS A 6 11.09 18.68 2.28
C CYS A 6 9.76 17.94 2.28
N ILE A 7 9.25 17.56 3.45
CA ILE A 7 7.92 16.94 3.61
C ILE A 7 6.79 17.84 3.10
N ASP A 8 6.98 19.15 3.08
CA ASP A 8 5.98 20.10 2.56
C ASP A 8 5.67 19.92 1.08
N ALA A 9 6.57 19.28 0.29
CA ALA A 9 6.28 18.94 -1.10
C ALA A 9 5.10 17.95 -1.23
N VAL A 10 4.87 17.14 -0.20
CA VAL A 10 3.74 16.19 -0.14
C VAL A 10 2.39 16.92 -0.22
N LYS A 11 2.32 18.17 0.28
CA LYS A 11 1.09 18.97 0.27
C LYS A 11 0.54 19.28 -1.12
N GLN A 12 1.37 19.18 -2.15
CA GLN A 12 0.97 19.45 -3.54
C GLN A 12 0.74 18.16 -4.35
N ALA A 13 1.06 17.01 -3.77
CA ALA A 13 0.99 15.76 -4.50
C ALA A 13 -0.43 15.19 -4.60
N ASP A 14 -0.82 14.71 -5.77
CA ASP A 14 -2.09 14.00 -5.99
C ASP A 14 -2.00 12.55 -5.52
N ILE A 15 -0.84 11.94 -5.72
CA ILE A 15 -0.55 10.56 -5.35
C ILE A 15 0.77 10.54 -4.58
N ILE A 16 0.74 9.91 -3.43
CA ILE A 16 1.88 9.79 -2.53
C ILE A 16 2.13 8.30 -2.29
N ILE A 17 3.37 7.86 -2.47
CA ILE A 17 3.81 6.51 -2.12
C ILE A 17 4.80 6.63 -0.98
N ALA A 18 4.42 6.18 0.21
CA ALA A 18 5.28 6.10 1.37
C ALA A 18 5.93 4.70 1.42
N ALA A 19 7.23 4.64 1.20
CA ALA A 19 8.00 3.39 1.15
C ALA A 19 9.35 3.59 1.84
N THR A 20 9.34 4.10 3.07
CA THR A 20 10.55 4.35 3.83
C THR A 20 10.75 3.31 4.93
N ASN A 21 11.94 3.26 5.50
CA ASN A 21 12.27 2.43 6.67
C ASN A 21 12.24 3.26 7.99
N SER A 22 11.60 4.43 7.97
CA SER A 22 11.48 5.25 9.17
C SER A 22 10.61 4.57 10.22
N PRO A 23 11.07 4.49 11.48
CA PRO A 23 10.25 3.98 12.57
C PRO A 23 9.19 4.99 13.06
N ARG A 24 9.14 6.17 12.45
CA ARG A 24 8.25 7.26 12.87
C ARG A 24 7.18 7.50 11.83
N THR A 25 6.01 7.96 12.28
CA THR A 25 4.99 8.56 11.42
C THR A 25 5.57 9.82 10.76
N LEU A 26 5.48 9.89 9.43
CA LEU A 26 5.99 11.00 8.62
C LEU A 26 4.86 11.83 8.03
N ILE A 27 3.74 11.20 7.67
CA ILE A 27 2.63 11.82 6.98
C ILE A 27 1.43 11.92 7.93
N THR A 28 0.98 13.15 8.16
CA THR A 28 -0.18 13.48 9.00
C THR A 28 -1.24 14.20 8.17
N ALA A 29 -2.38 14.51 8.77
CA ALA A 29 -3.53 15.12 8.09
C ALA A 29 -3.21 16.49 7.43
N GLU A 30 -2.30 17.26 8.02
CA GLU A 30 -1.89 18.58 7.52
C GLU A 30 -0.99 18.54 6.28
N HIS A 31 -0.40 17.38 5.98
CA HIS A 31 0.45 17.20 4.80
C HIS A 31 -0.31 16.85 3.53
N LEU A 32 -1.63 16.70 3.60
CA LEU A 32 -2.41 16.14 2.51
C LEU A 32 -3.43 17.15 1.97
N LYS A 33 -3.45 17.32 0.66
CA LYS A 33 -4.47 18.13 0.00
C LYS A 33 -5.76 17.34 -0.20
N PRO A 34 -6.90 18.02 -0.41
CA PRO A 34 -8.17 17.36 -0.72
C PRO A 34 -8.06 16.43 -1.93
N GLY A 35 -8.65 15.25 -1.86
CA GLY A 35 -8.65 14.28 -2.94
C GLY A 35 -7.31 13.54 -3.15
N ALA A 36 -6.31 13.74 -2.30
CA ALA A 36 -5.04 13.01 -2.39
C ALA A 36 -5.23 11.50 -2.14
N ILE A 37 -4.39 10.71 -2.79
CA ILE A 37 -4.29 9.26 -2.59
C ILE A 37 -2.93 8.94 -1.99
N VAL A 38 -2.93 8.27 -0.85
CA VAL A 38 -1.71 7.87 -0.16
C VAL A 38 -1.63 6.35 -0.12
N ILE A 39 -0.55 5.79 -0.65
CA ILE A 39 -0.24 4.37 -0.62
C ILE A 39 0.89 4.17 0.39
N ASP A 40 0.59 3.58 1.55
CA ASP A 40 1.58 3.31 2.59
C ASP A 40 2.10 1.88 2.45
N ALA A 41 3.31 1.76 1.91
CA ALA A 41 4.03 0.49 1.75
C ALA A 41 5.14 0.32 2.82
N ALA A 42 5.22 1.23 3.78
CA ALA A 42 6.22 1.19 4.83
C ALA A 42 5.86 0.23 5.96
N GLN A 43 6.88 -0.37 6.54
CA GLN A 43 6.77 -1.12 7.79
C GLN A 43 7.93 -0.69 8.73
N PRO A 44 7.64 -0.08 9.89
CA PRO A 44 6.29 0.35 10.35
C PRO A 44 5.65 1.42 9.46
N LYS A 45 4.32 1.58 9.57
CA LYS A 45 3.53 2.54 8.77
C LYS A 45 4.03 3.96 8.93
N ASN A 46 4.13 4.68 7.82
CA ASN A 46 4.55 6.07 7.82
C ASN A 46 3.40 7.07 7.80
N VAL A 47 2.19 6.63 7.49
CA VAL A 47 0.98 7.46 7.54
C VAL A 47 0.31 7.31 8.90
N SER A 48 -0.06 8.43 9.51
CA SER A 48 -0.78 8.41 10.79
C SER A 48 -2.10 7.68 10.65
N GLU A 49 -2.38 6.74 11.55
CA GLU A 49 -3.64 5.99 11.62
C GLU A 49 -4.88 6.87 11.80
N GLN A 50 -4.68 8.11 12.25
CA GLN A 50 -5.76 9.08 12.41
C GLN A 50 -6.16 9.78 11.10
N VAL A 51 -5.37 9.64 10.02
CA VAL A 51 -5.63 10.34 8.75
C VAL A 51 -6.98 9.93 8.15
N PRO A 52 -7.34 8.65 8.00
CA PRO A 52 -8.63 8.27 7.43
C PRO A 52 -9.83 8.89 8.18
N HIS A 53 -9.74 8.94 9.51
CA HIS A 53 -10.78 9.54 10.35
C HIS A 53 -10.86 11.06 10.22
N LYS A 54 -9.71 11.75 10.28
CA LYS A 54 -9.66 13.23 10.24
C LYS A 54 -9.84 13.81 8.85
N ARG A 55 -9.48 13.05 7.81
CA ARG A 55 -9.47 13.46 6.42
C ARG A 55 -10.21 12.44 5.55
N PRO A 56 -11.54 12.33 5.70
CA PRO A 56 -12.35 11.43 4.89
C PRO A 56 -12.36 11.81 3.39
N ASP A 57 -11.88 12.99 3.06
CA ASP A 57 -11.64 13.50 1.71
C ASP A 57 -10.34 12.99 1.06
N VAL A 58 -9.53 12.23 1.78
CA VAL A 58 -8.27 11.63 1.33
C VAL A 58 -8.38 10.11 1.35
N LEU A 59 -7.79 9.44 0.38
CA LEU A 59 -7.73 7.98 0.34
C LEU A 59 -6.38 7.49 0.87
N VAL A 60 -6.37 6.83 2.01
CA VAL A 60 -5.19 6.11 2.51
C VAL A 60 -5.37 4.63 2.23
N ILE A 61 -4.37 4.01 1.61
CA ILE A 61 -4.36 2.58 1.28
C ILE A 61 -3.14 1.96 1.96
N GLU A 62 -3.38 1.01 2.85
CA GLU A 62 -2.34 0.11 3.34
C GLU A 62 -1.95 -0.84 2.22
N SER A 63 -0.69 -0.80 1.82
CA SER A 63 -0.18 -1.51 0.66
C SER A 63 0.55 -2.79 1.06
N ALA A 64 0.95 -3.55 0.03
CA ALA A 64 1.68 -4.81 0.16
C ALA A 64 0.92 -5.91 0.92
N ILE A 65 -0.40 -5.90 0.88
CA ILE A 65 -1.23 -6.98 1.44
C ILE A 65 -1.72 -7.88 0.30
N VAL A 66 -1.56 -9.17 0.50
CA VAL A 66 -1.85 -10.21 -0.48
C VAL A 66 -2.82 -11.23 0.13
N SER A 67 -3.86 -11.58 -0.61
CA SER A 67 -4.74 -12.68 -0.29
C SER A 67 -4.08 -14.00 -0.71
N THR A 68 -4.03 -14.96 0.21
CA THR A 68 -3.34 -16.25 0.04
C THR A 68 -4.32 -17.40 -0.14
N PRO A 69 -3.96 -18.45 -0.92
CA PRO A 69 -4.75 -19.64 -1.00
C PRO A 69 -4.56 -20.49 0.25
N ARG A 70 -5.57 -20.62 1.10
CA ARG A 70 -5.64 -21.58 2.22
C ARG A 70 -4.34 -21.75 3.04
N VAL A 71 -3.66 -20.64 3.29
CA VAL A 71 -2.49 -20.64 4.18
C VAL A 71 -2.96 -20.33 5.59
N GLU A 72 -2.70 -21.23 6.52
CA GLU A 72 -2.95 -21.04 7.94
C GLU A 72 -1.63 -20.72 8.63
N CYS A 73 -1.55 -19.57 9.27
CA CYS A 73 -0.43 -19.16 10.09
C CYS A 73 -0.80 -19.27 11.56
N ASN A 74 0.08 -19.83 12.38
CA ASN A 74 -0.12 -19.92 13.83
C ASN A 74 0.26 -18.64 14.59
N PHE A 75 0.29 -17.50 13.90
CA PHE A 75 0.59 -16.18 14.48
C PHE A 75 -0.27 -15.12 13.82
N ASP A 76 -0.59 -14.10 14.60
CA ASP A 76 -1.40 -12.97 14.16
C ASP A 76 -0.51 -11.88 13.53
N LEU A 77 -0.77 -11.56 12.28
CA LEU A 77 -0.12 -10.45 11.55
C LEU A 77 -0.92 -9.14 11.67
N GLY A 78 -2.06 -9.14 12.37
CA GLY A 78 -2.99 -8.00 12.39
C GLY A 78 -3.71 -7.79 11.05
N LEU A 79 -3.75 -8.83 10.20
CA LEU A 79 -4.39 -8.81 8.88
C LEU A 79 -5.68 -9.64 8.89
N GLY A 80 -6.46 -9.57 7.82
CA GLY A 80 -7.64 -10.41 7.64
C GLY A 80 -7.29 -11.89 7.47
N THR A 81 -8.26 -12.76 7.70
CA THR A 81 -8.09 -14.21 7.46
C THR A 81 -7.72 -14.47 6.01
N GLY A 82 -6.63 -15.22 5.79
CA GLY A 82 -6.11 -15.50 4.45
C GLY A 82 -5.39 -14.32 3.81
N GLU A 83 -4.99 -13.33 4.59
CA GLU A 83 -4.15 -12.23 4.13
C GLU A 83 -2.74 -12.33 4.72
N THR A 84 -1.76 -11.87 3.97
CA THR A 84 -0.36 -11.80 4.40
C THR A 84 0.36 -10.61 3.77
N LEU A 85 1.58 -10.34 4.22
CA LEU A 85 2.43 -9.31 3.64
C LEU A 85 3.04 -9.79 2.32
N GLY A 86 3.27 -8.86 1.39
CA GLY A 86 3.84 -9.15 0.07
C GLY A 86 5.19 -9.87 0.13
N CYS A 87 6.07 -9.49 1.06
CA CYS A 87 7.36 -10.14 1.25
C CYS A 87 7.23 -11.60 1.70
N LEU A 88 6.26 -11.91 2.56
CA LEU A 88 5.95 -13.28 2.95
C LEU A 88 5.32 -14.07 1.81
N SER A 89 4.45 -13.43 1.03
CA SER A 89 3.88 -14.06 -0.18
C SER A 89 4.95 -14.44 -1.19
N GLU A 90 5.93 -13.56 -1.42
CA GLU A 90 7.06 -13.87 -2.31
C GLU A 90 7.80 -15.10 -1.84
N LEU A 91 8.14 -15.17 -0.55
CA LEU A 91 8.82 -16.35 0.02
C LEU A 91 7.97 -17.62 -0.12
N MET A 92 6.67 -17.56 0.12
CA MET A 92 5.76 -18.69 -0.04
C MET A 92 5.70 -19.17 -1.49
N ILE A 93 5.63 -18.24 -2.46
CA ILE A 93 5.60 -18.55 -3.89
C ILE A 93 6.91 -19.21 -4.30
N LEU A 94 8.05 -18.64 -3.93
CA LEU A 94 9.37 -19.19 -4.26
C LEU A 94 9.56 -20.59 -3.68
N THR A 95 9.11 -20.79 -2.45
CA THR A 95 9.14 -22.11 -1.81
C THR A 95 8.27 -23.12 -2.54
N ALA A 96 7.07 -22.71 -2.95
CA ALA A 96 6.12 -23.60 -3.67
C ALA A 96 6.64 -24.07 -5.04
N ILE A 97 7.42 -23.23 -5.72
CA ILE A 97 8.04 -23.60 -7.02
C ILE A 97 9.43 -24.23 -6.86
N GLY A 98 9.93 -24.44 -5.64
CA GLY A 98 11.23 -25.04 -5.38
C GLY A 98 12.41 -24.17 -5.79
N TRP A 99 12.24 -22.83 -5.81
CA TRP A 99 13.33 -21.91 -6.15
C TRP A 99 14.51 -22.07 -5.17
N GLN A 100 15.72 -22.03 -5.73
CA GLN A 100 16.95 -22.12 -4.94
C GLN A 100 17.78 -20.84 -5.16
N GLY A 101 18.32 -20.30 -4.06
CA GLY A 101 19.12 -19.08 -4.06
C GLY A 101 18.31 -17.79 -3.99
N ASP A 102 18.99 -16.69 -4.26
CA ASP A 102 18.39 -15.35 -4.23
C ASP A 102 17.50 -15.11 -5.44
N TYR A 103 16.34 -14.49 -5.26
CA TYR A 103 15.44 -14.17 -6.35
C TYR A 103 15.64 -12.72 -6.85
N SER A 104 15.72 -11.76 -5.92
CA SER A 104 15.91 -10.36 -6.26
C SER A 104 16.96 -9.75 -5.34
N LEU A 105 18.07 -9.30 -5.92
CA LEU A 105 19.15 -8.58 -5.22
C LEU A 105 19.43 -7.24 -5.90
N GLY A 106 19.57 -6.21 -5.07
CA GLY A 106 19.96 -4.89 -5.53
C GLY A 106 18.85 -4.15 -6.27
N LYS A 107 19.04 -3.85 -7.55
CA LYS A 107 18.06 -3.06 -8.34
C LYS A 107 16.85 -3.91 -8.72
N ALA A 108 15.65 -3.38 -8.45
CA ALA A 108 14.41 -4.03 -8.84
C ALA A 108 14.30 -4.20 -10.37
N ASP A 109 13.90 -5.40 -10.83
CA ASP A 109 13.64 -5.72 -12.22
C ASP A 109 12.13 -5.86 -12.46
N PRO A 110 11.53 -5.01 -13.30
CA PRO A 110 10.11 -5.10 -13.63
C PRO A 110 9.68 -6.44 -14.26
N ASN A 111 10.58 -7.10 -14.99
CA ASN A 111 10.30 -8.40 -15.61
C ASN A 111 10.20 -9.50 -14.55
N GLN A 112 11.11 -9.50 -13.57
CA GLN A 112 11.02 -10.41 -12.42
C GLN A 112 9.73 -10.17 -11.63
N ALA A 113 9.35 -8.92 -11.41
CA ALA A 113 8.10 -8.61 -10.72
C ALA A 113 6.88 -9.12 -11.50
N ALA A 114 6.86 -8.97 -12.83
CA ALA A 114 5.77 -9.47 -13.68
C ALA A 114 5.69 -11.00 -13.65
N GLU A 115 6.83 -11.69 -13.67
CA GLU A 115 6.91 -13.14 -13.56
C GLU A 115 6.39 -13.63 -12.21
N MET A 116 6.82 -13.00 -11.11
CA MET A 116 6.34 -13.31 -9.76
C MET A 116 4.83 -13.15 -9.65
N ILE A 117 4.26 -12.08 -10.21
CA ILE A 117 2.81 -11.86 -10.24
C ILE A 117 2.10 -12.99 -11.01
N LYS A 118 2.65 -13.41 -12.14
CA LYS A 118 2.09 -14.51 -12.95
C LYS A 118 2.07 -15.82 -12.16
N ILE A 119 3.21 -16.23 -11.61
CA ILE A 119 3.35 -17.44 -10.82
C ILE A 119 2.41 -17.40 -9.60
N GLY A 120 2.41 -16.28 -8.87
CA GLY A 120 1.53 -16.08 -7.73
C GLY A 120 0.07 -16.26 -8.08
N ARG A 121 -0.38 -15.71 -9.22
CA ARG A 121 -1.76 -15.87 -9.69
C ARG A 121 -2.10 -17.31 -10.02
N GLU A 122 -1.20 -18.07 -10.64
CA GLU A 122 -1.37 -19.49 -10.95
C GLU A 122 -1.49 -20.31 -9.65
N LEU A 123 -0.74 -19.97 -8.61
CA LEU A 123 -0.83 -20.59 -7.30
C LEU A 123 -2.01 -20.12 -6.44
N GLY A 124 -2.83 -19.18 -6.93
CA GLY A 124 -4.03 -18.70 -6.25
C GLY A 124 -3.84 -17.46 -5.38
N PHE A 125 -2.64 -16.85 -5.35
CA PHE A 125 -2.44 -15.57 -4.69
C PHE A 125 -3.13 -14.44 -5.46
N ARG A 126 -3.68 -13.45 -4.74
CA ARG A 126 -4.39 -12.30 -5.32
C ARG A 126 -4.06 -11.04 -4.52
N LEU A 127 -4.22 -9.89 -5.15
CA LEU A 127 -4.22 -8.64 -4.41
C LEU A 127 -5.38 -8.68 -3.40
N ALA A 128 -5.09 -8.35 -2.14
CA ALA A 128 -6.12 -8.24 -1.12
C ALA A 128 -7.01 -7.01 -1.36
N ASN A 129 -8.17 -6.97 -0.71
CA ASN A 129 -9.02 -5.80 -0.72
C ASN A 129 -8.29 -4.61 -0.07
N PHE A 130 -8.46 -3.43 -0.64
CA PHE A 130 -7.86 -2.23 -0.07
C PHE A 130 -8.44 -1.92 1.29
N ARG A 131 -7.57 -1.55 2.21
CA ARG A 131 -7.92 -1.23 3.60
C ARG A 131 -7.08 -0.08 4.14
N ASN A 132 -7.50 0.46 5.26
CA ASN A 132 -6.75 1.38 6.10
C ASN A 132 -7.04 1.10 7.59
N SER A 133 -6.64 1.99 8.48
CA SER A 133 -6.87 1.86 9.94
C SER A 133 -8.35 1.80 10.35
N GLU A 134 -9.29 2.21 9.50
CA GLU A 134 -10.74 2.12 9.75
C GLU A 134 -11.39 0.85 9.17
N GLY A 135 -10.64 0.06 8.41
CA GLY A 135 -11.12 -1.18 7.79
C GLY A 135 -11.04 -1.18 6.27
N TYR A 136 -11.89 -1.97 5.62
CA TYR A 136 -11.89 -2.08 4.16
C TYR A 136 -12.47 -0.84 3.48
N ILE A 137 -11.78 -0.39 2.43
CA ILE A 137 -12.19 0.74 1.59
C ILE A 137 -13.40 0.35 0.75
N THR A 138 -14.42 1.20 0.78
CA THR A 138 -15.69 1.00 0.08
C THR A 138 -15.84 1.91 -1.14
N GLU A 139 -16.79 1.60 -2.02
CA GLU A 139 -17.17 2.48 -3.15
C GLU A 139 -17.59 3.88 -2.70
N LYS A 140 -18.15 4.01 -1.49
CA LYS A 140 -18.52 5.31 -0.92
C LYS A 140 -17.28 6.15 -0.62
N ASP A 141 -16.22 5.53 -0.13
CA ASP A 141 -14.96 6.20 0.17
C ASP A 141 -14.30 6.68 -1.13
N LEU A 142 -14.25 5.84 -2.15
CA LEU A 142 -13.73 6.19 -3.47
C LEU A 142 -14.51 7.36 -4.08
N THR A 143 -15.83 7.33 -4.00
CA THR A 143 -16.70 8.39 -4.52
C THR A 143 -16.48 9.71 -3.79
N ARG A 144 -16.33 9.66 -2.46
CA ARG A 144 -16.09 10.84 -1.61
C ARG A 144 -14.77 11.53 -1.99
N VAL A 145 -13.69 10.75 -2.09
CA VAL A 145 -12.36 11.25 -2.46
C VAL A 145 -12.35 11.82 -3.90
N ALA A 146 -12.99 11.13 -4.83
CA ALA A 146 -13.10 11.60 -6.22
C ALA A 146 -13.86 12.96 -6.33
N ARG A 147 -14.87 13.16 -5.48
CA ARG A 147 -15.59 14.47 -5.42
C ARG A 147 -14.69 15.57 -4.86
N ALA A 148 -13.95 15.30 -3.78
CA ALA A 148 -13.03 16.26 -3.19
C ALA A 148 -11.96 16.71 -4.20
N ARG A 149 -11.41 15.77 -4.96
CA ARG A 149 -10.42 16.06 -6.02
C ARG A 149 -10.98 16.95 -7.12
N ARG A 150 -12.23 16.72 -7.56
CA ARG A 150 -12.88 17.55 -8.58
C ARG A 150 -13.15 18.97 -8.09
N ALA A 151 -13.54 19.12 -6.83
CA ALA A 151 -13.79 20.43 -6.24
C ALA A 151 -12.51 21.27 -6.18
N GLU A 152 -11.36 20.68 -5.86
CA GLU A 152 -10.07 21.36 -5.87
C GLU A 152 -9.68 21.83 -7.29
N SER A 153 -9.90 20.99 -8.33
CA SER A 153 -9.56 21.31 -9.72
C SER A 153 -10.37 22.45 -10.32
N VAL A 154 -11.50 22.82 -9.73
CA VAL A 154 -12.37 23.91 -10.19
C VAL A 154 -11.99 25.25 -9.53
N CYS A 155 -11.25 25.23 -8.44
CA CYS A 155 -10.83 26.43 -7.68
C CYS A 155 -9.47 26.99 -8.14
N VAL A 156 -8.84 26.43 -9.17
CA VAL A 156 -7.61 26.88 -9.81
C VAL A 156 -7.95 27.40 -11.21
#